data_e793926c130f320544e4826b2e0b0d43
#
_entry.id   e793926c130f320544e4826b2e0b0d43
#
_cell.length_a   1.000
_cell.length_b   1.000
_cell.length_c   1.000
_cell.angle_alpha   90.00
_cell.angle_beta   90.00
_cell.angle_gamma   90.00
#
_symmetry.space_group_name_H-M   'P 1'
#
loop_
_entity.id
_entity.type
_entity.pdbx_description
1 polymer ?
#
loop_
_entity_poly.entity_id
_entity_poly.type
_entity_poly.pdbx_seq_one_letter_code
_entity_poly.pdbx_strand_id
1 'polypeptide(L)'
;MPILYEESRLAFPGLARHPARAICSKKGLLLPIRVGLFATCLVDLFRPTVGLAAAKLLEDAGCAVEAPQAQTCCGQPAYNSGDKQTAQAIARQVVDLFEGFDYVVAPSGSCGGMLRVHYPELLADDPAYAERAKKLAAKCYELVAFLVDVLKQDKVAARFTGAVTYHDSCSGLRELGVKSQPRRLLASTGAELKELPGAEICCGFGGTFCIKYPEISDRLVSEKAADIEATGAATLLAGDLGCLLNIAGKLGRRGTKVKARHVAEVLAGMTDKPAIGEPHGGKALGGKDGR
;
A
#
# COMPACT_ATOMS: atom_id res chain seq x y z
N MET A 1 -11.11 15.72 -8.24
CA MET A 1 -11.01 16.33 -6.90
C MET A 1 -10.69 15.21 -5.93
N PRO A 2 -9.58 15.24 -5.21
CA PRO A 2 -9.22 14.17 -4.28
C PRO A 2 -10.15 14.18 -3.08
N ILE A 3 -10.76 13.04 -2.80
CA ILE A 3 -11.74 12.82 -1.71
C ILE A 3 -11.08 12.88 -0.32
N LEU A 4 -9.77 12.67 -0.24
CA LEU A 4 -9.01 12.62 1.03
C LEU A 4 -8.88 13.97 1.76
N TYR A 5 -9.26 15.09 1.14
CA TYR A 5 -8.91 16.41 1.70
C TYR A 5 -9.89 16.95 2.73
N GLU A 6 -11.16 16.63 2.64
CA GLU A 6 -12.16 17.22 3.56
C GLU A 6 -12.22 16.48 4.91
N GLU A 7 -11.86 15.18 4.94
CA GLU A 7 -11.91 14.38 6.18
C GLU A 7 -10.63 14.49 7.05
N SER A 8 -9.51 14.98 6.52
CA SER A 8 -8.24 15.08 7.27
C SER A 8 -8.20 16.19 8.34
N ARG A 9 -9.26 16.99 8.48
CA ARG A 9 -9.43 17.96 9.56
C ARG A 9 -10.21 17.45 10.77
N LEU A 10 -10.68 16.20 10.76
CA LEU A 10 -11.29 15.60 11.93
C LEU A 10 -10.20 15.20 12.94
N ALA A 11 -9.85 16.12 13.81
CA ALA A 11 -9.13 15.81 15.04
C ALA A 11 -9.98 14.81 15.83
N PHE A 12 -9.50 13.57 15.94
CA PHE A 12 -10.11 12.57 16.80
C PHE A 12 -9.83 12.94 18.26
N PRO A 13 -10.83 13.30 19.07
CA PRO A 13 -10.62 13.52 20.50
C PRO A 13 -10.49 12.15 21.17
N GLY A 14 -9.31 11.86 21.71
CA GLY A 14 -9.13 10.72 22.61
C GLY A 14 -7.93 9.80 22.41
N LEU A 15 -6.98 10.10 21.51
CA LEU A 15 -5.78 9.30 21.35
C LEU A 15 -4.67 9.77 22.28
N ALA A 16 -4.31 8.92 23.26
CA ALA A 16 -3.13 9.11 24.09
C ALA A 16 -1.88 9.17 23.20
N ARG A 17 -1.19 10.30 23.20
CA ARG A 17 0.06 10.50 22.46
C ARG A 17 1.16 9.64 23.08
N HIS A 18 1.54 8.54 22.42
CA HIS A 18 2.78 7.86 22.74
C HIS A 18 3.97 8.69 22.25
N PRO A 19 5.06 8.80 23.03
CA PRO A 19 6.20 9.62 22.64
C PRO A 19 6.90 8.98 21.43
N ALA A 20 6.90 9.71 20.31
CA ALA A 20 7.71 9.39 19.16
C ALA A 20 9.21 9.34 19.50
N ARG A 21 9.97 8.43 18.88
CA ARG A 21 11.41 8.58 18.80
C ARG A 21 11.71 9.74 17.85
N ALA A 22 11.90 10.91 18.40
CA ALA A 22 12.20 12.11 17.67
C ALA A 22 13.67 12.12 17.20
N ILE A 23 13.92 12.72 16.02
CA ILE A 23 15.28 13.05 15.58
C ILE A 23 15.78 14.19 16.46
N CYS A 24 16.95 14.03 17.09
CA CYS A 24 17.56 15.07 17.92
C CYS A 24 17.94 16.28 17.05
N SER A 25 17.21 17.37 17.15
CA SER A 25 17.61 18.66 16.59
C SER A 25 18.78 19.23 17.38
N LYS A 26 19.69 19.95 16.73
CA LYS A 26 20.84 20.66 17.35
C LYS A 26 20.44 21.65 18.48
N LYS A 27 19.15 21.87 18.73
CA LYS A 27 18.59 22.73 19.76
C LYS A 27 17.86 22.02 20.92
N GLY A 28 18.00 20.66 21.02
CA GLY A 28 17.42 19.91 22.15
C GLY A 28 15.89 19.77 22.12
N LEU A 29 15.19 20.30 21.11
CA LEU A 29 13.76 20.09 20.92
C LEU A 29 13.57 18.87 20.00
N LEU A 30 12.90 17.85 20.52
CA LEU A 30 12.58 16.64 19.75
C LEU A 30 11.41 16.98 18.81
N LEU A 31 11.70 17.25 17.53
CA LEU A 31 10.67 17.43 16.51
C LEU A 31 10.20 16.05 16.00
N PRO A 32 8.90 15.90 15.71
CA PRO A 32 8.40 14.66 15.12
C PRO A 32 9.00 14.45 13.71
N ILE A 33 9.24 13.20 13.34
CA ILE A 33 9.66 12.82 11.99
C ILE A 33 8.57 13.25 11.00
N ARG A 34 8.94 14.06 10.00
CA ARG A 34 8.01 14.50 8.95
C ARG A 34 7.93 13.47 7.83
N VAL A 35 6.77 12.86 7.69
CA VAL A 35 6.51 11.83 6.67
C VAL A 35 5.58 12.37 5.59
N GLY A 36 6.07 12.37 4.34
CA GLY A 36 5.22 12.54 3.17
C GLY A 36 4.53 11.22 2.85
N LEU A 37 3.20 11.17 3.04
CA LEU A 37 2.42 10.00 2.68
C LEU A 37 2.14 10.01 1.17
N PHE A 38 2.72 9.07 0.44
CA PHE A 38 2.41 8.82 -0.96
C PHE A 38 1.16 7.93 -1.05
N ALA A 39 -0.03 8.56 -1.14
CA ALA A 39 -1.32 7.87 -1.01
C ALA A 39 -1.63 6.89 -2.15
N THR A 40 -0.92 6.92 -3.24
CA THR A 40 -1.11 6.13 -4.48
C THR A 40 -2.44 6.37 -5.18
N CYS A 41 -2.45 6.35 -6.51
CA CYS A 41 -3.66 6.61 -7.30
C CYS A 41 -4.77 5.57 -7.08
N LEU A 42 -4.41 4.29 -6.93
CA LEU A 42 -5.40 3.24 -6.69
C LEU A 42 -6.05 3.37 -5.31
N VAL A 43 -5.27 3.75 -4.29
CA VAL A 43 -5.80 3.98 -2.94
C VAL A 43 -6.76 5.16 -2.95
N ASP A 44 -6.37 6.27 -3.53
CA ASP A 44 -7.18 7.49 -3.60
C ASP A 44 -8.51 7.25 -4.33
N LEU A 45 -8.47 6.55 -5.47
CA LEU A 45 -9.64 6.34 -6.33
C LEU A 45 -10.58 5.22 -5.84
N PHE A 46 -10.03 4.11 -5.31
CA PHE A 46 -10.82 2.90 -5.07
C PHE A 46 -10.95 2.52 -3.60
N ARG A 47 -9.99 2.90 -2.76
CA ARG A 47 -9.97 2.47 -1.35
C ARG A 47 -9.31 3.53 -0.44
N PRO A 48 -9.89 4.73 -0.29
CA PRO A 48 -9.30 5.80 0.53
C PRO A 48 -9.01 5.39 1.98
N THR A 49 -9.75 4.40 2.51
CA THR A 49 -9.52 3.86 3.86
C THR A 49 -8.11 3.30 4.06
N VAL A 50 -7.43 2.84 3.00
CA VAL A 50 -6.02 2.39 3.07
C VAL A 50 -5.09 3.58 3.34
N GLY A 51 -5.32 4.72 2.69
CA GLY A 51 -4.56 5.94 2.93
C GLY A 51 -4.77 6.48 4.34
N LEU A 52 -6.02 6.50 4.81
CA LEU A 52 -6.37 6.91 6.18
C LEU A 52 -5.77 5.96 7.22
N ALA A 53 -5.80 4.65 6.97
CA ALA A 53 -5.17 3.66 7.84
C ALA A 53 -3.64 3.83 7.91
N ALA A 54 -3.00 4.11 6.76
CA ALA A 54 -1.57 4.40 6.71
C ALA A 54 -1.22 5.66 7.50
N ALA A 55 -1.97 6.74 7.32
CA ALA A 55 -1.79 7.97 8.09
C ALA A 55 -1.93 7.71 9.59
N LYS A 56 -3.01 7.02 10.01
CA LYS A 56 -3.23 6.66 11.41
C LYS A 56 -2.07 5.86 11.99
N LEU A 57 -1.57 4.83 11.30
CA LEU A 57 -0.46 4.00 11.78
C LEU A 57 0.83 4.81 11.96
N LEU A 58 1.11 5.75 11.06
CA LEU A 58 2.27 6.64 11.13
C LEU A 58 2.12 7.67 12.25
N GLU A 59 0.93 8.24 12.43
CA GLU A 59 0.63 9.18 13.52
C GLU A 59 0.67 8.49 14.89
N ASP A 60 0.10 7.30 15.01
CA ASP A 60 0.19 6.46 16.23
C ASP A 60 1.66 6.12 16.58
N ALA A 61 2.52 6.04 15.56
CA ALA A 61 3.96 5.90 15.70
C ALA A 61 4.69 7.21 16.05
N GLY A 62 3.96 8.33 16.11
CA GLY A 62 4.44 9.65 16.48
C GLY A 62 5.08 10.44 15.35
N CYS A 63 4.82 10.10 14.11
CA CYS A 63 5.22 10.90 12.95
C CYS A 63 4.26 12.08 12.74
N ALA A 64 4.78 13.17 12.16
CA ALA A 64 3.98 14.23 11.56
C ALA A 64 3.72 13.85 10.09
N VAL A 65 2.47 13.52 9.77
CA VAL A 65 2.10 12.99 8.45
C VAL A 65 1.45 14.09 7.61
N GLU A 66 1.88 14.19 6.37
CA GLU A 66 1.28 15.07 5.37
C GLU A 66 1.11 14.29 4.06
N ALA A 67 -0.09 14.36 3.47
CA ALA A 67 -0.36 13.84 2.13
C ALA A 67 -0.48 15.02 1.16
N PRO A 68 0.56 15.35 0.38
CA PRO A 68 0.52 16.49 -0.52
C PRO A 68 -0.62 16.37 -1.54
N GLN A 69 -1.46 17.40 -1.66
CA GLN A 69 -2.62 17.40 -2.56
C GLN A 69 -2.28 17.31 -4.04
N ALA A 70 -1.14 17.86 -4.42
CA ALA A 70 -0.67 17.87 -5.81
C ALA A 70 -0.05 16.54 -6.24
N GLN A 71 -0.04 15.52 -5.36
CA GLN A 71 0.50 14.21 -5.73
C GLN A 71 -0.34 13.54 -6.81
N THR A 72 0.34 12.79 -7.66
CA THR A 72 -0.25 12.05 -8.77
C THR A 72 0.10 10.56 -8.67
N CYS A 73 -0.04 9.83 -9.78
CA CYS A 73 0.46 8.46 -9.90
C CYS A 73 1.98 8.40 -9.71
N CYS A 74 2.51 7.24 -9.29
CA CYS A 74 3.96 7.00 -9.28
C CYS A 74 4.59 6.88 -10.68
N GLY A 75 3.80 6.86 -11.75
CA GLY A 75 4.29 6.70 -13.13
C GLY A 75 4.53 5.25 -13.55
N GLN A 76 4.32 4.25 -12.70
CA GLN A 76 4.55 2.85 -13.04
C GLN A 76 3.79 2.37 -14.30
N PRO A 77 2.52 2.76 -14.57
CA PRO A 77 1.85 2.38 -15.81
C PRO A 77 2.54 2.86 -17.08
N ALA A 78 3.04 4.10 -17.08
CA ALA A 78 3.82 4.66 -18.19
C ALA A 78 5.17 3.93 -18.33
N TYR A 79 5.88 3.74 -17.21
CA TYR A 79 7.14 3.01 -17.16
C TYR A 79 7.01 1.57 -17.71
N ASN A 80 6.03 0.80 -17.24
CA ASN A 80 5.76 -0.57 -17.68
C ASN A 80 5.27 -0.64 -19.14
N SER A 81 4.80 0.47 -19.70
CA SER A 81 4.37 0.56 -21.09
C SER A 81 5.49 1.00 -22.04
N GLY A 82 6.69 1.33 -21.51
CA GLY A 82 7.81 1.84 -22.29
C GLY A 82 7.71 3.34 -22.62
N ASP A 83 6.70 4.05 -22.08
CA ASP A 83 6.56 5.50 -22.23
C ASP A 83 7.50 6.22 -21.24
N LYS A 84 8.79 6.22 -21.60
CA LYS A 84 9.85 6.80 -20.78
C LYS A 84 9.62 8.31 -20.55
N GLN A 85 9.14 9.03 -21.54
CA GLN A 85 8.96 10.49 -21.47
C GLN A 85 7.89 10.85 -20.42
N THR A 86 6.72 10.23 -20.47
CA THR A 86 5.65 10.45 -19.49
C THR A 86 6.10 9.99 -18.09
N ALA A 87 6.77 8.84 -17.99
CA ALA A 87 7.29 8.35 -16.71
C ALA A 87 8.29 9.33 -16.07
N GLN A 88 9.20 9.91 -16.87
CA GLN A 88 10.15 10.92 -16.41
C GLN A 88 9.46 12.23 -15.97
N ALA A 89 8.46 12.69 -16.71
CA ALA A 89 7.71 13.89 -16.33
C ALA A 89 7.02 13.74 -14.98
N ILE A 90 6.37 12.58 -14.75
CA ILE A 90 5.76 12.24 -13.47
C ILE A 90 6.82 12.14 -12.37
N ALA A 91 7.94 11.47 -12.62
CA ALA A 91 8.99 11.30 -11.63
C ALA A 91 9.58 12.65 -11.17
N ARG A 92 9.79 13.61 -12.06
CA ARG A 92 10.23 14.97 -11.70
C ARG A 92 9.24 15.66 -10.78
N GLN A 93 7.95 15.61 -11.11
CA GLN A 93 6.91 16.20 -10.28
C GLN A 93 6.87 15.57 -8.88
N VAL A 94 7.00 14.26 -8.77
CA VAL A 94 7.04 13.57 -7.47
C VAL A 94 8.30 13.94 -6.69
N VAL A 95 9.46 14.05 -7.34
CA VAL A 95 10.69 14.51 -6.68
C VAL A 95 10.50 15.92 -6.11
N ASP A 96 10.00 16.87 -6.90
CA ASP A 96 9.75 18.25 -6.47
C ASP A 96 8.83 18.32 -5.25
N LEU A 97 7.81 17.47 -5.24
CA LEU A 97 6.76 17.48 -4.21
C LEU A 97 7.22 16.87 -2.88
N PHE A 98 8.07 15.83 -2.95
CA PHE A 98 8.40 15.02 -1.78
C PHE A 98 9.82 15.23 -1.23
N GLU A 99 10.68 15.97 -1.89
CA GLU A 99 12.08 16.13 -1.43
C GLU A 99 12.21 16.82 -0.06
N GLY A 100 11.23 17.63 0.34
CA GLY A 100 11.25 18.38 1.62
C GLY A 100 10.91 17.55 2.87
N PHE A 101 10.43 16.30 2.74
CA PHE A 101 10.12 15.42 3.87
C PHE A 101 11.35 14.67 4.36
N ASP A 102 11.33 14.22 5.63
CA ASP A 102 12.38 13.36 6.17
C ASP A 102 12.30 11.96 5.58
N TYR A 103 11.07 11.44 5.40
CA TYR A 103 10.77 10.17 4.74
C TYR A 103 9.55 10.29 3.84
N VAL A 104 9.47 9.40 2.86
CA VAL A 104 8.30 9.19 2.00
C VAL A 104 7.82 7.77 2.19
N VAL A 105 6.55 7.61 2.53
CA VAL A 105 5.97 6.30 2.83
C VAL A 105 4.77 6.03 1.95
N ALA A 106 4.76 4.87 1.28
CA ALA A 106 3.66 4.43 0.44
C ALA A 106 3.04 3.13 0.98
N PRO A 107 1.71 3.04 1.13
CA PRO A 107 1.02 1.79 1.43
C PRO A 107 0.87 0.92 0.16
N SER A 108 1.98 0.66 -0.52
CA SER A 108 2.03 -0.09 -1.77
C SER A 108 3.46 -0.51 -2.10
N GLY A 109 3.68 -1.80 -2.25
CA GLY A 109 4.98 -2.33 -2.65
C GLY A 109 5.38 -1.90 -4.06
N SER A 110 4.43 -1.86 -5.00
CA SER A 110 4.71 -1.48 -6.39
C SER A 110 5.05 0.00 -6.55
N CYS A 111 4.29 0.88 -5.90
CA CYS A 111 4.61 2.31 -5.91
C CYS A 111 5.91 2.61 -5.15
N GLY A 112 6.13 1.96 -4.00
CA GLY A 112 7.39 2.07 -3.26
C GLY A 112 8.59 1.63 -4.09
N GLY A 113 8.49 0.51 -4.82
CA GLY A 113 9.50 0.05 -5.78
C GLY A 113 9.79 1.07 -6.87
N MET A 114 8.72 1.65 -7.46
CA MET A 114 8.87 2.68 -8.48
C MET A 114 9.67 3.89 -7.97
N LEU A 115 9.34 4.41 -6.79
CA LEU A 115 10.03 5.57 -6.21
C LEU A 115 11.47 5.23 -5.78
N ARG A 116 11.69 4.05 -5.19
CA ARG A 116 12.95 3.71 -4.56
C ARG A 116 13.97 3.12 -5.53
N VAL A 117 13.50 2.28 -6.47
CA VAL A 117 14.40 1.54 -7.36
C VAL A 117 14.46 2.16 -8.76
N HIS A 118 13.30 2.50 -9.33
CA HIS A 118 13.25 2.88 -10.74
C HIS A 118 13.47 4.38 -11.01
N TYR A 119 13.11 5.29 -10.09
CA TYR A 119 13.33 6.73 -10.29
C TYR A 119 14.80 7.11 -10.47
N PRO A 120 15.77 6.57 -9.67
CA PRO A 120 17.18 6.88 -9.88
C PRO A 120 17.70 6.51 -11.29
N GLU A 121 17.26 5.37 -11.81
CA GLU A 121 17.62 4.92 -13.15
C GLU A 121 16.90 5.74 -14.24
N LEU A 122 15.60 5.96 -14.06
CA LEU A 122 14.75 6.68 -14.99
C LEU A 122 15.22 8.13 -15.24
N LEU A 123 15.77 8.77 -14.21
CA LEU A 123 16.27 10.16 -14.24
C LEU A 123 17.80 10.26 -14.26
N ALA A 124 18.51 9.15 -14.50
CA ALA A 124 19.98 9.12 -14.44
C ALA A 124 20.65 10.12 -15.39
N ASP A 125 20.07 10.33 -16.57
CA ASP A 125 20.58 11.23 -17.61
C ASP A 125 20.06 12.68 -17.47
N ASP A 126 19.29 12.99 -16.42
CA ASP A 126 18.74 14.32 -16.17
C ASP A 126 19.63 15.09 -15.17
N PRO A 127 20.44 16.08 -15.62
CA PRO A 127 21.39 16.78 -14.75
C PRO A 127 20.73 17.49 -13.56
N ALA A 128 19.46 17.90 -13.71
CA ALA A 128 18.73 18.62 -12.67
C ALA A 128 18.10 17.66 -11.63
N TYR A 129 17.82 16.42 -12.00
CA TYR A 129 17.04 15.50 -11.18
C TYR A 129 17.76 14.23 -10.74
N ALA A 130 18.86 13.82 -11.40
CA ALA A 130 19.55 12.58 -11.09
C ALA A 130 19.92 12.43 -9.61
N GLU A 131 20.57 13.41 -9.01
CA GLU A 131 20.96 13.39 -7.60
C GLU A 131 19.78 13.59 -6.65
N ARG A 132 18.78 14.38 -7.05
CA ARG A 132 17.54 14.57 -6.28
C ARG A 132 16.73 13.28 -6.20
N ALA A 133 16.62 12.55 -7.32
CA ALA A 133 15.96 11.25 -7.39
C ALA A 133 16.63 10.20 -6.47
N LYS A 134 17.97 10.14 -6.47
CA LYS A 134 18.72 9.27 -5.56
C LYS A 134 18.47 9.62 -4.08
N LYS A 135 18.46 10.91 -3.74
CA LYS A 135 18.15 11.37 -2.38
C LYS A 135 16.72 11.03 -1.96
N LEU A 136 15.76 11.21 -2.87
CA LEU A 136 14.37 10.81 -2.62
C LEU A 136 14.27 9.29 -2.41
N ALA A 137 14.85 8.50 -3.31
CA ALA A 137 14.84 7.04 -3.25
C ALA A 137 15.39 6.48 -1.92
N ALA A 138 16.47 7.08 -1.40
CA ALA A 138 17.07 6.67 -0.14
C ALA A 138 16.14 6.77 1.07
N LYS A 139 15.13 7.65 1.01
CA LYS A 139 14.16 7.89 2.10
C LYS A 139 12.74 7.40 1.78
N CYS A 140 12.54 6.70 0.64
CA CYS A 140 11.26 6.08 0.29
C CYS A 140 11.15 4.68 0.88
N TYR A 141 10.02 4.38 1.49
CA TYR A 141 9.72 3.09 2.11
C TYR A 141 8.28 2.64 1.82
N GLU A 142 8.09 1.33 1.80
CA GLU A 142 6.75 0.75 1.95
C GLU A 142 6.33 0.85 3.43
N LEU A 143 5.02 0.98 3.67
CA LEU A 143 4.45 1.29 4.98
C LEU A 143 4.90 0.33 6.10
N VAL A 144 4.74 -0.98 5.91
CA VAL A 144 5.09 -1.94 6.98
C VAL A 144 6.59 -2.06 7.18
N ALA A 145 7.38 -1.90 6.10
CA ALA A 145 8.83 -1.83 6.21
C ALA A 145 9.26 -0.56 6.98
N PHE A 146 8.64 0.58 6.75
CA PHE A 146 8.93 1.79 7.49
C PHE A 146 8.64 1.63 9.00
N LEU A 147 7.46 1.11 9.35
CA LEU A 147 7.09 0.88 10.73
C LEU A 147 8.08 -0.05 11.44
N VAL A 148 8.44 -1.18 10.82
CA VAL A 148 9.28 -2.19 11.44
C VAL A 148 10.76 -1.87 11.37
N ASP A 149 11.26 -1.50 10.18
CA ASP A 149 12.70 -1.41 9.94
C ASP A 149 13.27 -0.04 10.31
N VAL A 150 12.47 1.04 10.17
CA VAL A 150 12.90 2.41 10.51
C VAL A 150 12.45 2.78 11.92
N LEU A 151 11.15 2.68 12.22
CA LEU A 151 10.61 3.07 13.52
C LEU A 151 10.78 2.00 14.61
N LYS A 152 11.23 0.79 14.23
CA LYS A 152 11.43 -0.35 15.15
C LYS A 152 10.18 -0.77 15.90
N GLN A 153 9.02 -0.57 15.28
CA GLN A 153 7.75 -1.07 15.80
C GLN A 153 7.55 -2.53 15.43
N ASP A 154 7.24 -3.35 16.38
CA ASP A 154 6.90 -4.76 16.21
C ASP A 154 5.47 -5.09 16.65
N LYS A 155 4.73 -4.08 17.11
CA LYS A 155 3.37 -4.22 17.65
C LYS A 155 2.49 -3.05 17.21
N VAL A 156 1.20 -3.36 17.06
CA VAL A 156 0.12 -2.37 16.88
C VAL A 156 -0.94 -2.56 17.98
N ALA A 157 -1.70 -1.52 18.25
CA ALA A 157 -2.77 -1.57 19.26
C ALA A 157 -4.01 -2.34 18.78
N ALA A 158 -4.21 -2.41 17.46
CA ALA A 158 -5.36 -3.08 16.88
C ALA A 158 -5.43 -4.57 17.21
N ARG A 159 -6.66 -5.08 17.31
CA ARG A 159 -6.94 -6.50 17.45
C ARG A 159 -7.71 -6.99 16.23
N PHE A 160 -7.32 -8.15 15.76
CA PHE A 160 -8.00 -8.84 14.66
C PHE A 160 -8.04 -10.33 14.96
N THR A 161 -9.24 -10.91 15.05
CA THR A 161 -9.43 -12.33 15.35
C THR A 161 -9.84 -13.10 14.10
N GLY A 162 -9.30 -14.30 13.95
CA GLY A 162 -9.60 -15.19 12.84
C GLY A 162 -8.40 -15.53 11.97
N ALA A 163 -8.62 -16.50 11.10
CA ALA A 163 -7.60 -17.00 10.20
C ALA A 163 -7.40 -16.02 9.01
N VAL A 164 -6.16 -15.61 8.82
CA VAL A 164 -5.74 -14.77 7.68
C VAL A 164 -4.68 -15.48 6.86
N THR A 165 -4.62 -15.17 5.56
CA THR A 165 -3.49 -15.54 4.72
C THR A 165 -2.90 -14.30 4.07
N TYR A 166 -1.62 -14.33 3.69
CA TYR A 166 -0.92 -13.14 3.20
C TYR A 166 -0.30 -13.38 1.81
N HIS A 167 -0.58 -12.47 0.88
CA HIS A 167 0.06 -12.43 -0.42
C HIS A 167 1.23 -11.43 -0.42
N ASP A 168 2.44 -11.91 -0.68
CA ASP A 168 3.62 -11.07 -0.85
C ASP A 168 3.62 -10.47 -2.26
N SER A 169 3.42 -9.14 -2.37
CA SER A 169 3.47 -8.48 -3.68
C SER A 169 4.87 -8.55 -4.28
N CYS A 170 4.97 -8.79 -5.58
CA CYS A 170 6.24 -9.05 -6.24
C CYS A 170 7.25 -7.90 -6.07
N SER A 171 6.85 -6.64 -6.26
CA SER A 171 7.74 -5.48 -6.05
C SER A 171 8.07 -5.28 -4.58
N GLY A 172 7.08 -5.43 -3.68
CA GLY A 172 7.33 -5.36 -2.24
C GLY A 172 8.38 -6.36 -1.79
N LEU A 173 8.26 -7.61 -2.25
CA LEU A 173 9.19 -8.68 -1.91
C LEU A 173 10.56 -8.52 -2.57
N ARG A 174 10.59 -8.40 -3.91
CA ARG A 174 11.82 -8.53 -4.69
C ARG A 174 12.64 -7.25 -4.76
N GLU A 175 11.98 -6.10 -4.73
CA GLU A 175 12.62 -4.79 -4.85
C GLU A 175 12.84 -4.14 -3.48
N LEU A 176 11.94 -4.35 -2.53
CA LEU A 176 11.98 -3.68 -1.22
C LEU A 176 12.28 -4.61 -0.04
N GLY A 177 12.32 -5.94 -0.26
CA GLY A 177 12.60 -6.92 0.80
C GLY A 177 11.50 -7.05 1.86
N VAL A 178 10.26 -6.67 1.52
CA VAL A 178 9.12 -6.73 2.43
C VAL A 178 8.58 -8.16 2.47
N LYS A 179 8.85 -8.88 3.56
CA LYS A 179 8.37 -10.26 3.78
C LYS A 179 8.03 -10.53 5.25
N SER A 180 9.00 -10.35 6.14
CA SER A 180 8.81 -10.61 7.57
C SER A 180 8.06 -9.51 8.30
N GLN A 181 8.12 -8.28 7.82
CA GLN A 181 7.56 -7.10 8.47
C GLN A 181 6.04 -7.18 8.67
N PRO A 182 5.21 -7.49 7.65
CA PRO A 182 3.77 -7.64 7.85
C PRO A 182 3.44 -8.79 8.80
N ARG A 183 4.18 -9.89 8.77
CA ARG A 183 3.98 -11.05 9.65
C ARG A 183 4.23 -10.71 11.11
N ARG A 184 5.30 -9.94 11.39
CA ARG A 184 5.62 -9.45 12.74
C ARG A 184 4.51 -8.57 13.29
N LEU A 185 4.01 -7.61 12.51
CA LEU A 185 2.93 -6.73 12.94
C LEU A 185 1.60 -7.49 13.11
N LEU A 186 1.27 -8.40 12.18
CA LEU A 186 0.05 -9.22 12.27
C LEU A 186 0.05 -10.13 13.51
N ALA A 187 1.18 -10.71 13.87
CA ALA A 187 1.30 -11.52 15.09
C ALA A 187 0.87 -10.75 16.35
N SER A 188 1.08 -9.42 16.39
CA SER A 188 0.67 -8.60 17.53
C SER A 188 -0.84 -8.36 17.61
N THR A 189 -1.59 -8.56 16.52
CA THR A 189 -3.04 -8.32 16.47
C THR A 189 -3.85 -9.47 17.06
N GLY A 190 -3.29 -10.68 17.13
CA GLY A 190 -3.98 -11.92 17.48
C GLY A 190 -4.57 -12.66 16.28
N ALA A 191 -4.28 -12.23 15.04
CA ALA A 191 -4.65 -12.96 13.84
C ALA A 191 -3.91 -14.30 13.74
N GLU A 192 -4.61 -15.35 13.32
CA GLU A 192 -4.02 -16.65 13.00
C GLU A 192 -3.52 -16.63 11.56
N LEU A 193 -2.21 -16.45 11.37
CA LEU A 193 -1.63 -16.45 10.03
C LEU A 193 -1.48 -17.87 9.50
N LYS A 194 -2.15 -18.16 8.39
CA LYS A 194 -1.96 -19.37 7.58
C LYS A 194 -1.13 -18.97 6.35
N GLU A 195 0.10 -19.45 6.29
CA GLU A 195 0.98 -19.13 5.17
C GLU A 195 0.39 -19.62 3.85
N LEU A 196 0.44 -18.75 2.85
CA LEU A 196 -0.08 -19.03 1.52
C LEU A 196 0.95 -19.86 0.74
N PRO A 197 0.60 -21.07 0.27
CA PRO A 197 1.42 -21.76 -0.73
C PRO A 197 1.61 -20.84 -1.93
N GLY A 198 2.84 -20.70 -2.41
CA GLY A 198 3.12 -19.79 -3.53
C GLY A 198 2.85 -18.30 -3.23
N ALA A 199 2.98 -17.84 -1.96
CA ALA A 199 2.79 -16.44 -1.58
C ALA A 199 3.56 -15.46 -2.47
N GLU A 200 4.75 -15.85 -2.92
CA GLU A 200 5.67 -15.06 -3.75
C GLU A 200 5.37 -15.10 -5.25
N ILE A 201 4.45 -15.95 -5.70
CA ILE A 201 4.03 -16.02 -7.10
C ILE A 201 3.19 -14.78 -7.42
N CYS A 202 3.42 -14.20 -8.60
CA CYS A 202 2.70 -12.99 -9.04
C CYS A 202 1.18 -13.19 -9.03
N CYS A 203 0.45 -12.14 -8.64
CA CYS A 203 -1.02 -12.13 -8.69
C CYS A 203 -1.60 -11.91 -10.09
N GLY A 204 -0.75 -11.63 -11.09
CA GLY A 204 -1.18 -11.37 -12.46
C GLY A 204 -1.62 -9.92 -12.74
N PHE A 205 -1.65 -9.00 -11.75
CA PHE A 205 -2.07 -7.62 -11.99
C PHE A 205 -1.06 -6.85 -12.87
N GLY A 206 0.21 -6.71 -12.41
CA GLY A 206 1.32 -6.09 -13.13
C GLY A 206 1.04 -4.70 -13.71
N GLY A 207 0.18 -3.89 -13.09
CA GLY A 207 -0.25 -2.60 -13.59
C GLY A 207 -1.06 -2.76 -14.90
N THR A 208 -0.45 -2.41 -16.04
CA THR A 208 -1.07 -2.55 -17.37
C THR A 208 -1.02 -3.99 -17.92
N PHE A 209 -0.28 -4.90 -17.28
CA PHE A 209 -0.10 -6.28 -17.76
C PHE A 209 -1.42 -7.05 -17.85
N CYS A 210 -2.29 -6.92 -16.85
CA CYS A 210 -3.60 -7.60 -16.84
C CYS A 210 -4.52 -7.15 -17.98
N ILE A 211 -4.30 -5.98 -18.55
CA ILE A 211 -5.04 -5.47 -19.71
C ILE A 211 -4.38 -5.94 -21.01
N LYS A 212 -3.05 -5.89 -21.10
CA LYS A 212 -2.29 -6.26 -22.30
C LYS A 212 -2.24 -7.77 -22.54
N TYR A 213 -2.24 -8.56 -21.45
CA TYR A 213 -2.12 -10.03 -21.50
C TYR A 213 -3.16 -10.68 -20.57
N PRO A 214 -4.47 -10.49 -20.88
CA PRO A 214 -5.57 -10.91 -19.98
C PRO A 214 -5.60 -12.41 -19.73
N GLU A 215 -5.29 -13.24 -20.71
CA GLU A 215 -5.28 -14.70 -20.57
C GLU A 215 -4.18 -15.19 -19.61
N ILE A 216 -2.98 -14.61 -19.70
CA ILE A 216 -1.88 -14.95 -18.78
C ILE A 216 -2.21 -14.44 -17.38
N SER A 217 -2.71 -13.23 -17.26
CA SER A 217 -3.16 -12.65 -16.00
C SER A 217 -4.24 -13.50 -15.33
N ASP A 218 -5.24 -13.95 -16.12
CA ASP A 218 -6.33 -14.77 -15.60
C ASP A 218 -5.84 -16.13 -15.11
N ARG A 219 -4.89 -16.75 -15.80
CA ARG A 219 -4.25 -17.98 -15.32
C ARG A 219 -3.54 -17.79 -13.99
N LEU A 220 -2.68 -16.77 -13.90
CA LEU A 220 -1.93 -16.48 -12.67
C LEU A 220 -2.85 -16.20 -11.48
N VAL A 221 -3.88 -15.38 -11.67
CA VAL A 221 -4.81 -15.07 -10.59
C VAL A 221 -5.73 -16.23 -10.25
N SER A 222 -6.01 -17.14 -11.20
CA SER A 222 -6.79 -18.35 -10.94
C SER A 222 -6.05 -19.33 -10.04
N GLU A 223 -4.77 -19.58 -10.33
CA GLU A 223 -3.89 -20.42 -9.52
C GLU A 223 -3.75 -19.79 -8.10
N LYS A 224 -3.50 -18.49 -8.03
CA LYS A 224 -3.44 -17.75 -6.77
C LYS A 224 -4.74 -17.86 -5.94
N ALA A 225 -5.90 -17.75 -6.58
CA ALA A 225 -7.18 -17.88 -5.88
C ALA A 225 -7.38 -19.32 -5.35
N ALA A 226 -6.96 -20.33 -6.08
CA ALA A 226 -7.03 -21.73 -5.62
C ALA A 226 -6.12 -21.96 -4.40
N ASP A 227 -4.90 -21.43 -4.42
CA ASP A 227 -3.98 -21.50 -3.27
C ASP A 227 -4.56 -20.81 -2.03
N ILE A 228 -5.18 -19.62 -2.21
CA ILE A 228 -5.83 -18.89 -1.12
C ILE A 228 -6.98 -19.71 -0.52
N GLU A 229 -7.84 -20.29 -1.34
CA GLU A 229 -8.94 -21.15 -0.88
C GLU A 229 -8.42 -22.37 -0.12
N ALA A 230 -7.33 -22.98 -0.60
CA ALA A 230 -6.72 -24.15 0.02
C ALA A 230 -6.17 -23.87 1.43
N THR A 231 -5.84 -22.61 1.78
CA THR A 231 -5.42 -22.26 3.15
C THR A 231 -6.55 -22.39 4.16
N GLY A 232 -7.81 -22.34 3.74
CA GLY A 232 -8.98 -22.27 4.63
C GLY A 232 -9.03 -20.98 5.46
N ALA A 233 -8.26 -19.94 5.12
CA ALA A 233 -8.33 -18.65 5.77
C ALA A 233 -9.57 -17.86 5.34
N ALA A 234 -10.22 -17.19 6.30
CA ALA A 234 -11.39 -16.37 6.01
C ALA A 234 -11.04 -15.02 5.37
N THR A 235 -9.78 -14.58 5.51
CA THR A 235 -9.35 -13.25 5.03
C THR A 235 -7.99 -13.33 4.33
N LEU A 236 -7.93 -12.80 3.11
CA LEU A 236 -6.69 -12.52 2.39
C LEU A 236 -6.20 -11.12 2.73
N LEU A 237 -4.91 -11.00 3.03
CA LEU A 237 -4.22 -9.72 3.23
C LEU A 237 -3.10 -9.53 2.22
N ALA A 238 -2.82 -8.29 1.87
CA ALA A 238 -1.62 -7.88 1.14
C ALA A 238 -1.32 -6.40 1.40
N GLY A 239 -0.11 -5.97 1.09
CA GLY A 239 0.35 -4.58 1.17
C GLY A 239 0.34 -3.86 -0.18
N ASP A 240 -0.45 -4.32 -1.16
CA ASP A 240 -0.57 -3.71 -2.48
C ASP A 240 -2.00 -3.81 -3.01
N LEU A 241 -2.64 -2.65 -3.20
CA LEU A 241 -4.04 -2.60 -3.58
C LEU A 241 -4.28 -3.15 -5.00
N GLY A 242 -3.34 -2.97 -5.93
CA GLY A 242 -3.46 -3.53 -7.28
C GLY A 242 -3.56 -5.05 -7.26
N CYS A 243 -2.70 -5.71 -6.47
CA CYS A 243 -2.79 -7.17 -6.26
C CYS A 243 -4.13 -7.56 -5.65
N LEU A 244 -4.58 -6.83 -4.62
CA LEU A 244 -5.84 -7.14 -3.94
C LEU A 244 -7.05 -6.98 -4.85
N LEU A 245 -7.11 -5.94 -5.69
CA LEU A 245 -8.21 -5.75 -6.65
C LEU A 245 -8.29 -6.90 -7.65
N ASN A 246 -7.16 -7.34 -8.21
CA ASN A 246 -7.13 -8.45 -9.15
C ASN A 246 -7.57 -9.77 -8.49
N ILE A 247 -7.01 -10.07 -7.32
CA ILE A 247 -7.34 -11.32 -6.58
C ILE A 247 -8.79 -11.29 -6.09
N ALA A 248 -9.26 -10.19 -5.49
CA ALA A 248 -10.63 -10.07 -5.01
C ALA A 248 -11.66 -10.22 -6.13
N GLY A 249 -11.39 -9.61 -7.30
CA GLY A 249 -12.22 -9.80 -8.48
C GLY A 249 -12.32 -11.26 -8.92
N LYS A 250 -11.22 -12.02 -8.83
CA LYS A 250 -11.24 -13.47 -9.17
C LYS A 250 -11.96 -14.28 -8.10
N LEU A 251 -11.68 -14.04 -6.81
CA LEU A 251 -12.37 -14.71 -5.71
C LEU A 251 -13.88 -14.48 -5.77
N GLY A 252 -14.32 -13.25 -6.07
CA GLY A 252 -15.74 -12.93 -6.26
C GLY A 252 -16.38 -13.69 -7.40
N ARG A 253 -15.73 -13.77 -8.58
CA ARG A 253 -16.22 -14.57 -9.73
C ARG A 253 -16.28 -16.08 -9.45
N ARG A 254 -15.45 -16.58 -8.54
CA ARG A 254 -15.48 -17.98 -8.08
C ARG A 254 -16.55 -18.22 -7.00
N GLY A 255 -17.21 -17.18 -6.50
CA GLY A 255 -18.24 -17.29 -5.46
C GLY A 255 -17.67 -17.64 -4.07
N THR A 256 -16.39 -17.37 -3.83
CA THR A 256 -15.77 -17.70 -2.54
C THR A 256 -16.21 -16.73 -1.44
N LYS A 257 -16.10 -17.18 -0.17
CA LYS A 257 -16.39 -16.35 1.00
C LYS A 257 -15.15 -15.64 1.56
N VAL A 258 -13.98 -15.81 0.92
CA VAL A 258 -12.74 -15.21 1.38
C VAL A 258 -12.80 -13.70 1.18
N LYS A 259 -12.57 -12.94 2.24
CA LYS A 259 -12.57 -11.48 2.22
C LYS A 259 -11.18 -10.94 1.93
N ALA A 260 -11.05 -10.02 0.98
CA ALA A 260 -9.78 -9.36 0.70
C ALA A 260 -9.70 -8.00 1.41
N ARG A 261 -8.61 -7.75 2.16
CA ARG A 261 -8.37 -6.47 2.86
C ARG A 261 -6.91 -6.03 2.72
N HIS A 262 -6.69 -4.74 2.71
CA HIS A 262 -5.33 -4.22 2.80
C HIS A 262 -4.79 -4.37 4.22
N VAL A 263 -3.53 -4.79 4.35
CA VAL A 263 -2.91 -5.03 5.66
C VAL A 263 -2.95 -3.79 6.56
N ALA A 264 -2.81 -2.59 6.00
CA ALA A 264 -2.90 -1.34 6.75
C ALA A 264 -4.24 -1.18 7.48
N GLU A 265 -5.36 -1.55 6.85
CA GLU A 265 -6.69 -1.46 7.47
C GLU A 265 -6.79 -2.37 8.70
N VAL A 266 -6.24 -3.57 8.62
CA VAL A 266 -6.22 -4.51 9.75
C VAL A 266 -5.31 -4.02 10.86
N LEU A 267 -4.10 -3.57 10.53
CA LEU A 267 -3.14 -3.06 11.50
C LEU A 267 -3.60 -1.76 12.19
N ALA A 268 -4.41 -0.94 11.51
CA ALA A 268 -4.99 0.28 12.07
C ALA A 268 -6.31 0.03 12.83
N GLY A 269 -6.87 -1.19 12.79
CA GLY A 269 -8.18 -1.51 13.36
C GLY A 269 -9.36 -0.92 12.58
N MET A 270 -9.18 -0.60 11.29
CA MET A 270 -10.18 0.04 10.42
C MET A 270 -10.83 -1.02 9.50
N THR A 271 -11.54 -1.97 10.08
CA THR A 271 -12.14 -3.11 9.35
C THR A 271 -13.66 -3.08 9.27
N ASP A 272 -14.28 -1.97 9.67
CA ASP A 272 -15.72 -1.71 9.64
C ASP A 272 -16.32 -1.57 8.24
N LYS A 273 -15.50 -1.15 7.27
CA LYS A 273 -15.92 -1.07 5.87
C LYS A 273 -15.97 -2.45 5.21
N PRO A 274 -16.82 -2.64 4.16
CA PRO A 274 -16.86 -3.86 3.38
C PRO A 274 -15.47 -4.28 2.89
N ALA A 275 -15.24 -5.57 2.68
CA ALA A 275 -14.00 -6.05 2.08
C ALA A 275 -13.87 -5.56 0.62
N ILE A 276 -12.65 -5.61 0.08
CA ILE A 276 -12.39 -5.22 -1.31
C ILE A 276 -13.17 -6.16 -2.23
N GLY A 277 -13.96 -5.59 -3.16
CA GLY A 277 -14.83 -6.32 -4.07
C GLY A 277 -16.24 -6.62 -3.52
N GLU A 278 -16.50 -6.34 -2.23
CA GLU A 278 -17.86 -6.41 -1.69
C GLU A 278 -18.64 -5.11 -2.00
N PRO A 279 -19.96 -5.18 -2.26
CA PRO A 279 -20.77 -4.00 -2.50
C PRO A 279 -20.82 -3.12 -1.23
N HIS A 280 -20.60 -1.84 -1.39
CA HIS A 280 -20.89 -0.84 -0.35
C HIS A 280 -22.41 -0.80 -0.15
N GLY A 281 -22.90 -1.15 1.03
CA GLY A 281 -24.29 -1.27 1.50
C GLY A 281 -25.43 -0.46 0.86
N GLY A 282 -25.52 -0.50 -0.44
CA GLY A 282 -26.66 -0.11 -1.27
C GLY A 282 -27.20 -1.36 -1.95
N LYS A 283 -28.53 -1.54 -1.96
CA LYS A 283 -29.22 -2.64 -2.64
C LYS A 283 -28.50 -3.00 -3.95
N ALA A 284 -28.15 -4.27 -4.11
CA ALA A 284 -27.69 -4.81 -5.39
C ALA A 284 -28.62 -4.23 -6.47
N LEU A 285 -28.02 -3.49 -7.42
CA LEU A 285 -28.74 -3.15 -8.65
C LEU A 285 -29.00 -4.50 -9.31
N GLY A 286 -30.23 -4.97 -9.20
CA GLY A 286 -30.67 -6.24 -9.73
C GLY A 286 -30.25 -6.34 -11.19
N GLY A 287 -29.32 -7.22 -11.49
CA GLY A 287 -29.08 -7.64 -12.84
C GLY A 287 -30.34 -8.24 -13.38
N LYS A 288 -31.04 -7.49 -14.24
CA LYS A 288 -32.09 -8.05 -15.06
C LYS A 288 -31.41 -9.03 -16.00
N ASP A 289 -31.80 -10.29 -15.88
CA ASP A 289 -31.59 -11.27 -16.94
C ASP A 289 -32.00 -10.65 -18.27
N GLY A 290 -31.04 -10.37 -19.12
CA GLY A 290 -31.21 -9.96 -20.51
C GLY A 290 -30.85 -11.10 -21.41
N ARG A 291 -31.85 -11.72 -21.96
CA ARG A 291 -31.84 -12.77 -23.00
C ARG A 291 -30.90 -12.43 -24.16
#